data_53f672747a94fd0e915a53cd83691bb1
#
_entry.id   53f672747a94fd0e915a53cd83691bb1
#
_cell.length_a   1.000
_cell.length_b   1.000
_cell.length_c   1.000
_cell.angle_alpha   90.00
_cell.angle_beta   90.00
_cell.angle_gamma   90.00
#
_symmetry.space_group_name_H-M   'P 1'
#
loop_
_entity.id
_entity.type
_entity.pdbx_description
1 polymer ?
#
loop_
_entity_poly.entity_id
_entity_poly.type
_entity_poly.pdbx_seq_one_letter_code
_entity_poly.pdbx_strand_id
1 'polypeptide(L)'
;MEFGLTLLSLFGFRILLGLSAYVVILTGQVSMAQAGFYALGAYAAGMATALWGWHIIPALLVGGLVGAVFGFLVGFPALRVKGLFLVIATLAFTEIVRMFFMNFKYTVRIGNRLVGPAAAEGFRGITYYFENGWSSLQIVAFTWVVVVTVVV
;
A
#
# COMPACT_ATOMS: atom_id res chain seq x y z
N MET A 1 -23.27 2.29 -11.16
CA MET A 1 -23.06 2.38 -9.70
C MET A 1 -21.65 1.95 -9.29
N GLU A 2 -21.13 0.85 -9.77
CA GLU A 2 -19.80 0.33 -9.46
C GLU A 2 -18.64 1.32 -9.71
N PHE A 3 -18.70 2.06 -10.82
CA PHE A 3 -17.68 3.05 -11.16
C PHE A 3 -17.56 4.19 -10.12
N GLY A 4 -18.71 4.69 -9.63
CA GLY A 4 -18.72 5.73 -8.59
C GLY A 4 -18.15 5.25 -7.26
N LEU A 5 -18.45 4.00 -6.85
CA LEU A 5 -17.92 3.40 -5.62
C LEU A 5 -16.41 3.19 -5.71
N THR A 6 -15.91 2.77 -6.87
CA THR A 6 -14.46 2.64 -7.11
C THR A 6 -13.75 3.98 -7.01
N LEU A 7 -14.33 5.04 -7.59
CA LEU A 7 -13.78 6.39 -7.47
C LEU A 7 -13.76 6.87 -6.00
N LEU A 8 -14.83 6.65 -5.24
CA LEU A 8 -14.90 7.00 -3.82
C LEU A 8 -13.79 6.29 -3.01
N SER A 9 -13.56 5.01 -3.26
CA SER A 9 -12.46 4.27 -2.62
C SER A 9 -11.10 4.86 -2.97
N LEU A 10 -10.87 5.18 -4.25
CA LEU A 10 -9.62 5.78 -4.70
C LEU A 10 -9.36 7.15 -4.05
N PHE A 11 -10.39 7.97 -3.90
CA PHE A 11 -10.29 9.25 -3.18
C PHE A 11 -9.90 9.03 -1.72
N GLY A 12 -10.51 8.07 -1.02
CA GLY A 12 -10.16 7.73 0.36
C GLY A 12 -8.69 7.35 0.51
N PHE A 13 -8.16 6.48 -0.36
CA PHE A 13 -6.75 6.10 -0.35
C PHE A 13 -5.82 7.29 -0.63
N ARG A 14 -6.18 8.17 -1.55
CA ARG A 14 -5.40 9.39 -1.85
C ARG A 14 -5.37 10.36 -0.67
N ILE A 15 -6.47 10.49 0.06
CA ILE A 15 -6.54 11.30 1.28
C ILE A 15 -5.60 10.75 2.35
N LEU A 16 -5.60 9.44 2.59
CA LEU A 16 -4.69 8.79 3.54
C LEU A 16 -3.22 9.01 3.18
N LEU A 17 -2.86 8.90 1.90
CA LEU A 17 -1.51 9.20 1.43
C LEU A 17 -1.15 10.68 1.64
N GLY A 18 -2.07 11.59 1.37
CA GLY A 18 -1.88 13.03 1.60
C GLY A 18 -1.69 13.35 3.08
N LEU A 19 -2.47 12.75 3.97
CA LEU A 19 -2.34 12.90 5.42
C LEU A 19 -0.99 12.35 5.92
N SER A 20 -0.56 11.20 5.41
CA SER A 20 0.77 10.65 5.73
C SER A 20 1.89 11.60 5.35
N ALA A 21 1.82 12.21 4.16
CA ALA A 21 2.78 13.22 3.72
C ALA A 21 2.72 14.48 4.61
N TYR A 22 1.52 14.93 4.96
CA TYR A 22 1.31 16.09 5.82
C TYR A 22 1.97 15.93 7.20
N VAL A 23 1.80 14.77 7.83
CA VAL A 23 2.42 14.47 9.14
C VAL A 23 3.95 14.59 9.06
N VAL A 24 4.56 14.10 7.98
CA VAL A 24 6.01 14.20 7.79
C VAL A 24 6.44 15.67 7.58
N ILE A 25 5.67 16.44 6.83
CA ILE A 25 5.96 17.87 6.62
C ILE A 25 5.90 18.65 7.94
N LEU A 26 4.97 18.30 8.84
CA LEU A 26 4.88 18.92 10.19
C LEU A 26 6.15 18.71 11.03
N THR A 27 6.91 17.64 10.78
CA THR A 27 8.22 17.43 11.44
C THR A 27 9.34 18.29 10.83
N GLY A 28 9.04 19.14 9.88
CA GLY A 28 10.01 19.98 9.17
C GLY A 28 10.85 19.23 8.13
N GLN A 29 10.46 18.01 7.79
CA GLN A 29 11.14 17.18 6.80
C GLN A 29 10.27 16.98 5.56
N VAL A 30 10.85 17.05 4.38
CA VAL A 30 10.18 16.70 3.12
C VAL A 30 10.67 15.32 2.71
N SER A 31 9.74 14.36 2.66
CA SER A 31 10.04 12.98 2.27
C SER A 31 9.08 12.53 1.17
N MET A 32 9.62 11.86 0.17
CA MET A 32 8.85 11.25 -0.93
C MET A 32 8.75 9.72 -0.80
N ALA A 33 9.11 9.17 0.38
CA ALA A 33 9.13 7.73 0.61
C ALA A 33 7.74 7.10 0.78
N GLN A 34 6.68 7.88 1.01
CA GLN A 34 5.35 7.38 1.30
C GLN A 34 4.83 6.41 0.24
N ALA A 35 5.05 6.71 -1.04
CA ALA A 35 4.64 5.85 -2.13
C ALA A 35 5.36 4.49 -2.11
N GLY A 36 6.64 4.47 -1.72
CA GLY A 36 7.41 3.24 -1.55
C GLY A 36 6.88 2.37 -0.40
N PHE A 37 6.62 2.97 0.76
CA PHE A 37 6.04 2.24 1.90
C PHE A 37 4.63 1.73 1.62
N TYR A 38 3.81 2.54 0.93
CA TYR A 38 2.50 2.13 0.48
C TYR A 38 2.56 0.91 -0.45
N ALA A 39 3.49 0.92 -1.42
CA ALA A 39 3.67 -0.21 -2.33
C ALA A 39 4.08 -1.48 -1.57
N LEU A 40 5.07 -1.41 -0.66
CA LEU A 40 5.50 -2.54 0.16
C LEU A 40 4.35 -3.12 0.99
N GLY A 41 3.60 -2.27 1.68
CA GLY A 41 2.45 -2.68 2.48
C GLY A 41 1.34 -3.30 1.63
N ALA A 42 1.01 -2.69 0.49
CA ALA A 42 -0.02 -3.18 -0.41
C ALA A 42 0.32 -4.54 -1.02
N TYR A 43 1.57 -4.74 -1.46
CA TYR A 43 2.02 -6.04 -1.98
C TYR A 43 2.04 -7.13 -0.90
N ALA A 44 2.50 -6.80 0.33
CA ALA A 44 2.48 -7.74 1.44
C ALA A 44 1.05 -8.15 1.82
N ALA A 45 0.13 -7.20 1.96
CA ALA A 45 -1.28 -7.48 2.22
C ALA A 45 -1.94 -8.25 1.07
N GLY A 46 -1.64 -7.88 -0.18
CA GLY A 46 -2.13 -8.56 -1.37
C GLY A 46 -1.67 -10.02 -1.45
N MET A 47 -0.41 -10.30 -1.14
CA MET A 47 0.09 -11.66 -1.07
C MET A 47 -0.55 -12.46 0.06
N ALA A 48 -0.74 -11.87 1.24
CA ALA A 48 -1.38 -12.53 2.38
C ALA A 48 -2.83 -12.92 2.07
N THR A 49 -3.59 -12.06 1.40
CA THR A 49 -4.97 -12.36 1.00
C THR A 49 -5.05 -13.34 -0.16
N ALA A 50 -4.27 -13.11 -1.22
CA ALA A 50 -4.42 -13.84 -2.47
C ALA A 50 -3.74 -15.22 -2.47
N LEU A 51 -2.59 -15.38 -1.78
CA LEU A 51 -1.84 -16.64 -1.73
C LEU A 51 -2.19 -17.50 -0.51
N TRP A 52 -2.41 -16.86 0.65
CA TRP A 52 -2.67 -17.58 1.91
C TRP A 52 -4.16 -17.58 2.29
N GLY A 53 -5.02 -16.90 1.53
CA GLY A 53 -6.47 -16.88 1.77
C GLY A 53 -6.85 -16.22 3.10
N TRP A 54 -6.00 -15.35 3.64
CA TRP A 54 -6.27 -14.70 4.92
C TRP A 54 -7.40 -13.67 4.80
N HIS A 55 -8.15 -13.50 5.88
CA HIS A 55 -9.12 -12.40 5.96
C HIS A 55 -8.42 -11.05 5.82
N ILE A 56 -9.16 -10.04 5.33
CA ILE A 56 -8.62 -8.72 5.03
C ILE A 56 -7.99 -8.03 6.26
N ILE A 57 -8.57 -8.22 7.46
CA ILE A 57 -8.09 -7.57 8.69
C ILE A 57 -6.66 -8.03 9.05
N PRO A 58 -6.36 -9.34 9.21
CA PRO A 58 -4.98 -9.78 9.48
C PRO A 58 -4.02 -9.46 8.32
N ALA A 59 -4.50 -9.48 7.07
CA ALA A 59 -3.67 -9.10 5.93
C ALA A 59 -3.27 -7.62 5.96
N LEU A 60 -4.17 -6.72 6.36
CA LEU A 60 -3.85 -5.31 6.58
C LEU A 60 -2.84 -5.11 7.71
N LEU A 61 -2.95 -5.86 8.80
CA LEU A 61 -1.97 -5.83 9.89
C LEU A 61 -0.58 -6.24 9.40
N VAL A 62 -0.48 -7.29 8.59
CA VAL A 62 0.80 -7.72 7.98
C VAL A 62 1.33 -6.65 7.05
N GLY A 63 0.50 -6.06 6.18
CA GLY A 63 0.89 -4.96 5.32
C GLY A 63 1.40 -3.74 6.10
N GLY A 64 0.70 -3.38 7.19
CA GLY A 64 1.12 -2.32 8.11
C GLY A 64 2.44 -2.61 8.82
N LEU A 65 2.63 -3.84 9.28
CA LEU A 65 3.86 -4.31 9.92
C LEU A 65 5.06 -4.25 8.96
N VAL A 66 4.88 -4.74 7.74
CA VAL A 66 5.93 -4.67 6.69
C VAL A 66 6.26 -3.21 6.39
N GLY A 67 5.25 -2.35 6.20
CA GLY A 67 5.46 -0.92 6.01
C GLY A 67 6.20 -0.26 7.17
N ALA A 68 5.87 -0.62 8.42
CA ALA A 68 6.52 -0.10 9.62
C ALA A 68 7.99 -0.55 9.73
N VAL A 69 8.29 -1.82 9.46
CA VAL A 69 9.65 -2.36 9.49
C VAL A 69 10.54 -1.66 8.45
N PHE A 70 10.06 -1.55 7.21
CA PHE A 70 10.81 -0.83 6.18
C PHE A 70 10.88 0.67 6.47
N GLY A 71 9.82 1.26 7.04
CA GLY A 71 9.81 2.64 7.51
C GLY A 71 10.87 2.90 8.56
N PHE A 72 11.04 1.99 9.52
CA PHE A 72 12.09 2.07 10.52
C PHE A 72 13.48 1.91 9.91
N LEU A 73 13.69 0.90 9.05
CA LEU A 73 14.96 0.63 8.39
C LEU A 73 15.46 1.81 7.55
N VAL A 74 14.55 2.43 6.78
CA VAL A 74 14.88 3.57 5.91
C VAL A 74 14.87 4.88 6.70
N GLY A 75 13.96 5.02 7.65
CA GLY A 75 13.83 6.21 8.48
C GLY A 75 15.08 6.45 9.33
N PHE A 76 15.66 5.41 9.92
CA PHE A 76 16.83 5.55 10.77
C PHE A 76 18.04 6.22 10.08
N PRO A 77 18.49 5.78 8.89
CA PRO A 77 19.52 6.50 8.15
C PRO A 77 19.02 7.84 7.57
N ALA A 78 17.75 7.95 7.21
CA ALA A 78 17.17 9.16 6.64
C ALA A 78 17.17 10.34 7.63
N LEU A 79 17.01 10.08 8.94
CA LEU A 79 17.08 11.10 9.99
C LEU A 79 18.46 11.79 10.09
N ARG A 80 19.51 11.17 9.56
CA ARG A 80 20.86 11.74 9.53
C ARG A 80 21.08 12.70 8.37
N VAL A 81 20.18 12.68 7.39
CA VAL A 81 20.25 13.49 6.17
C VAL A 81 19.23 14.61 6.25
N LYS A 82 19.62 15.84 5.91
CA LYS A 82 18.77 17.02 6.03
C LYS A 82 18.57 17.71 4.69
N GLY A 83 17.45 18.42 4.57
CA GLY A 83 17.15 19.28 3.41
C GLY A 83 16.98 18.50 2.11
N LEU A 84 17.54 19.01 1.04
CA LEU A 84 17.40 18.50 -0.31
C LEU A 84 17.93 17.05 -0.48
N PHE A 85 18.98 16.69 0.23
CA PHE A 85 19.54 15.34 0.17
C PHE A 85 18.57 14.29 0.69
N LEU A 86 17.73 14.61 1.70
CA LEU A 86 16.67 13.72 2.18
C LEU A 86 15.62 13.46 1.10
N VAL A 87 15.22 14.50 0.37
CA VAL A 87 14.24 14.37 -0.73
C VAL A 87 14.77 13.44 -1.81
N ILE A 88 16.03 13.63 -2.23
CA ILE A 88 16.68 12.79 -3.26
C ILE A 88 16.79 11.34 -2.79
N ALA A 89 17.22 11.11 -1.54
CA ALA A 89 17.36 9.77 -0.97
C ALA A 89 16.02 9.04 -0.89
N THR A 90 14.95 9.72 -0.48
CA THR A 90 13.61 9.14 -0.38
C THR A 90 12.95 8.90 -1.75
N LEU A 91 13.26 9.74 -2.74
CA LEU A 91 12.89 9.49 -4.15
C LEU A 91 13.60 8.24 -4.68
N ALA A 92 14.91 8.13 -4.47
CA ALA A 92 15.69 6.96 -4.89
C ALA A 92 15.16 5.68 -4.24
N PHE A 93 14.82 5.71 -2.95
CA PHE A 93 14.19 4.58 -2.27
C PHE A 93 12.87 4.17 -2.94
N THR A 94 11.99 5.13 -3.21
CA THR A 94 10.70 4.86 -3.88
C THR A 94 10.91 4.24 -5.25
N GLU A 95 11.89 4.72 -6.02
CA GLU A 95 12.21 4.17 -7.33
C GLU A 95 12.82 2.77 -7.26
N ILE A 96 13.66 2.49 -6.27
CA ILE A 96 14.18 1.13 -6.02
C ILE A 96 13.03 0.16 -5.71
N VAL A 97 12.10 0.55 -4.83
CA VAL A 97 10.92 -0.27 -4.52
C VAL A 97 10.06 -0.49 -5.76
N ARG A 98 9.85 0.55 -6.56
CA ARG A 98 9.11 0.45 -7.83
C ARG A 98 9.77 -0.53 -8.79
N MET A 99 11.08 -0.39 -9.04
CA MET A 99 11.84 -1.27 -9.92
C MET A 99 11.85 -2.71 -9.42
N PHE A 100 11.95 -2.90 -8.10
CA PHE A 100 11.86 -4.23 -7.50
C PHE A 100 10.53 -4.89 -7.86
N PHE A 101 9.39 -4.24 -7.62
CA PHE A 101 8.08 -4.82 -7.94
C PHE A 101 7.81 -4.95 -9.43
N MET A 102 8.35 -4.07 -10.27
CA MET A 102 8.26 -4.21 -11.73
C MET A 102 9.00 -5.44 -12.28
N ASN A 103 10.01 -5.92 -11.57
CA ASN A 103 10.77 -7.13 -11.95
C ASN A 103 10.34 -8.36 -11.14
N PHE A 104 9.60 -8.18 -10.04
CA PHE A 104 9.21 -9.26 -9.15
C PHE A 104 8.01 -10.02 -9.72
N LYS A 105 8.26 -11.25 -10.15
CA LYS A 105 7.23 -12.16 -10.68
C LYS A 105 7.11 -13.38 -9.78
N TYR A 106 6.00 -13.48 -9.09
CA TYR A 106 5.67 -14.66 -8.29
C TYR A 106 4.17 -14.97 -8.48
N THR A 107 3.86 -15.71 -9.53
CA THR A 107 2.48 -16.10 -9.84
C THR A 107 2.27 -17.57 -9.54
N VAL A 108 1.25 -17.87 -8.74
CA VAL A 108 0.82 -19.24 -8.41
C VAL A 108 -0.50 -19.53 -9.11
N ARG A 109 -0.65 -20.72 -9.65
CA ARG A 109 -1.89 -21.16 -10.28
C ARG A 109 -2.82 -21.74 -9.21
N ILE A 110 -3.90 -21.04 -8.90
CA ILE A 110 -4.95 -21.50 -8.00
C ILE A 110 -6.17 -21.83 -8.85
N GLY A 111 -6.45 -23.15 -9.03
CA GLY A 111 -7.48 -23.61 -9.94
C GLY A 111 -7.18 -23.20 -11.39
N ASN A 112 -8.08 -22.45 -12.00
CA ASN A 112 -7.97 -22.00 -13.40
C ASN A 112 -7.46 -20.56 -13.55
N ARG A 113 -7.00 -19.90 -12.47
CA ARG A 113 -6.56 -18.50 -12.44
C ARG A 113 -5.10 -18.40 -11.99
N LEU A 114 -4.37 -17.47 -12.60
CA LEU A 114 -3.03 -17.06 -12.15
C LEU A 114 -3.19 -15.93 -11.12
N VAL A 115 -2.67 -16.14 -9.92
CA VAL A 115 -2.77 -15.22 -8.79
C VAL A 115 -1.38 -14.83 -8.30
N GLY A 116 -1.18 -13.56 -8.02
CA GLY A 116 0.06 -13.05 -7.46
C GLY A 116 0.69 -11.91 -8.26
N PRO A 117 1.83 -11.41 -7.80
CA PRO A 117 2.56 -10.34 -8.49
C PRO A 117 3.05 -10.81 -9.86
N ALA A 118 2.73 -10.04 -10.90
CA ALA A 118 3.04 -10.33 -12.29
C ALA A 118 4.00 -9.29 -12.91
N ALA A 119 4.96 -8.82 -12.13
CA ALA A 119 5.94 -7.81 -12.54
C ALA A 119 5.28 -6.53 -13.05
N ALA A 120 5.64 -6.06 -14.23
CA ALA A 120 5.12 -4.83 -14.84
C ALA A 120 3.58 -4.81 -15.05
N GLU A 121 2.93 -5.98 -15.02
CA GLU A 121 1.46 -6.06 -15.15
C GLU A 121 0.72 -5.85 -13.81
N GLY A 122 1.46 -5.63 -12.72
CA GLY A 122 0.93 -5.44 -11.39
C GLY A 122 0.53 -6.75 -10.69
N PHE A 123 -0.43 -6.68 -9.79
CA PHE A 123 -0.92 -7.83 -9.04
C PHE A 123 -2.14 -8.43 -9.72
N ARG A 124 -2.07 -9.71 -10.08
CA ARG A 124 -3.18 -10.44 -10.74
C ARG A 124 -3.99 -11.25 -9.73
N GLY A 125 -5.31 -11.38 -10.01
CA GLY A 125 -6.19 -12.31 -9.31
C GLY A 125 -6.64 -11.85 -7.93
N ILE A 126 -6.73 -10.54 -7.68
CA ILE A 126 -7.33 -10.00 -6.45
C ILE A 126 -8.86 -10.11 -6.56
N THR A 127 -9.40 -11.33 -6.39
CA THR A 127 -10.85 -11.58 -6.37
C THR A 127 -11.40 -11.73 -4.96
N TYR A 128 -10.55 -11.58 -3.97
CA TYR A 128 -10.85 -11.81 -2.54
C TYR A 128 -12.11 -11.09 -2.04
N TYR A 129 -12.33 -9.86 -2.48
CA TYR A 129 -13.48 -9.06 -2.03
C TYR A 129 -14.82 -9.65 -2.48
N PHE A 130 -14.87 -10.20 -3.69
CA PHE A 130 -16.10 -10.76 -4.25
C PHE A 130 -16.36 -12.19 -3.76
N GLU A 131 -15.34 -12.98 -3.50
CA GLU A 131 -15.45 -14.37 -3.02
C GLU A 131 -15.82 -14.46 -1.53
N ASN A 132 -15.45 -13.48 -0.71
CA ASN A 132 -15.77 -13.44 0.72
C ASN A 132 -17.01 -12.58 1.06
N GLY A 133 -17.84 -12.25 0.09
CA GLY A 133 -19.12 -11.57 0.29
C GLY A 133 -19.03 -10.10 0.68
N TRP A 134 -17.85 -9.47 0.56
CA TRP A 134 -17.72 -8.04 0.73
C TRP A 134 -18.28 -7.31 -0.48
N SER A 135 -19.34 -6.54 -0.27
CA SER A 135 -19.85 -5.65 -1.31
C SER A 135 -18.94 -4.45 -1.52
N SER A 136 -18.96 -3.87 -2.72
CA SER A 136 -18.24 -2.63 -3.02
C SER A 136 -18.57 -1.50 -2.03
N LEU A 137 -19.80 -1.45 -1.54
CA LEU A 137 -20.23 -0.50 -0.49
C LEU A 137 -19.50 -0.70 0.84
N GLN A 138 -19.28 -1.94 1.26
CA GLN A 138 -18.56 -2.23 2.51
C GLN A 138 -17.09 -1.83 2.43
N ILE A 139 -16.45 -2.00 1.27
CA ILE A 139 -15.07 -1.56 1.04
C ILE A 139 -14.98 -0.03 1.14
N VAL A 140 -15.90 0.68 0.49
CA VAL A 140 -15.98 2.15 0.57
C VAL A 140 -16.20 2.59 2.01
N ALA A 141 -17.18 2.00 2.72
CA ALA A 141 -17.48 2.33 4.11
C ALA A 141 -16.26 2.10 5.02
N PHE A 142 -15.57 0.96 4.87
CA PHE A 142 -14.36 0.66 5.63
C PHE A 142 -13.24 1.68 5.37
N THR A 143 -13.00 2.02 4.10
CA THR A 143 -12.00 3.03 3.72
C THR A 143 -12.29 4.37 4.37
N TRP A 144 -13.55 4.82 4.34
CA TRP A 144 -13.94 6.08 4.95
C TRP A 144 -13.90 6.08 6.47
N VAL A 145 -14.23 4.95 7.11
CA VAL A 145 -14.04 4.79 8.57
C VAL A 145 -12.57 4.96 8.94
N VAL A 146 -11.66 4.33 8.19
CA VAL A 146 -10.21 4.51 8.41
C VAL A 146 -9.78 5.95 8.21
N VAL A 147 -10.24 6.62 7.13
CA VAL A 147 -9.93 8.03 6.89
C VAL A 147 -10.39 8.91 8.06
N VAL A 148 -11.63 8.73 8.50
CA VAL A 148 -12.18 9.52 9.63
C VAL A 148 -11.39 9.26 10.91
N THR A 149 -11.05 7.99 11.22
CA THR A 149 -10.28 7.63 12.42
C THR A 149 -8.88 8.23 12.44
N VAL A 150 -8.28 8.42 11.27
CA VAL A 150 -6.93 9.02 11.17
C VAL A 150 -6.97 10.55 11.22
N VAL A 151 -8.09 11.17 10.80
CA VAL A 151 -8.27 12.63 10.78
C VAL A 151 -8.67 13.18 12.15
N VAL A 152 -9.44 12.42 12.96
CA VAL A 152 -9.92 12.79 14.30
C VAL A 152 -8.86 12.47 15.34
#